data_fe69cdeba747696d749c87b4b2007796
#
_entry.id   fe69cdeba747696d749c87b4b2007796
#
_cell.length_a   1.000
_cell.length_b   1.000
_cell.length_c   1.000
_cell.angle_alpha   90.00
_cell.angle_beta   90.00
_cell.angle_gamma   90.00
#
_symmetry.space_group_name_H-M   'P 1'
#
loop_
_entity.id
_entity.type
_entity.pdbx_description
1 polymer ?
#
loop_
_entity_poly.entity_id
_entity_poly.type
_entity_poly.pdbx_seq_one_letter_code
_entity_poly.pdbx_strand_id
1 'polypeptide(L)'
;MTLFVSVGHHSQETIPMSYFIVGNFMECVGVLLKNKLLDASLISQLVTVTDFWEKMKPLIEGIRKEEHSQSYYEWFEYLYNEVKKREKNLRQSET
;
A
#
# COMPACT_ATOMS: atom_id res chain seq x y z
N MET A 1 9.19 22.24 -0.08
CA MET A 1 7.78 22.67 -0.01
C MET A 1 6.90 21.45 0.23
N THR A 2 6.04 21.52 1.22
CA THR A 2 5.17 20.41 1.57
C THR A 2 3.77 20.67 1.05
N LEU A 3 3.26 19.71 0.25
CA LEU A 3 1.90 19.78 -0.26
C LEU A 3 1.01 18.84 0.55
N PHE A 4 -0.20 19.32 0.84
CA PHE A 4 -1.19 18.54 1.59
C PHE A 4 -2.47 18.44 0.80
N VAL A 5 -3.19 17.34 1.00
CA VAL A 5 -4.48 17.09 0.39
C VAL A 5 -5.49 16.88 1.50
N SER A 6 -6.62 17.57 1.39
CA SER A 6 -7.73 17.38 2.32
C SER A 6 -8.44 16.07 2.01
N VAL A 7 -8.74 15.27 3.04
CA VAL A 7 -9.36 13.96 2.87
C VAL A 7 -10.70 13.93 3.57
N GLY A 8 -11.77 13.73 2.80
CA GLY A 8 -13.12 13.55 3.30
C GLY A 8 -13.76 14.79 3.87
N HIS A 9 -15.05 14.70 4.10
CA HIS A 9 -15.83 15.80 4.66
C HIS A 9 -15.77 15.87 6.18
N HIS A 10 -15.49 14.75 6.82
CA HIS A 10 -15.45 14.65 8.28
C HIS A 10 -14.08 14.89 8.85
N SER A 11 -13.06 14.77 8.03
CA SER A 11 -11.69 14.93 8.50
C SER A 11 -11.21 16.35 8.23
N GLN A 12 -10.75 16.99 9.28
CA GLN A 12 -10.07 18.27 9.15
C GLN A 12 -8.58 18.05 8.94
N GLU A 13 -8.16 16.80 8.90
CA GLU A 13 -6.77 16.45 8.75
C GLU A 13 -6.30 16.63 7.31
N THR A 14 -5.10 17.13 7.17
CA THR A 14 -4.43 17.20 5.88
C THR A 14 -3.37 16.13 5.82
N ILE A 15 -3.25 15.49 4.66
CA ILE A 15 -2.31 14.39 4.46
C ILE A 15 -1.20 14.88 3.53
N PRO A 16 0.08 14.63 3.85
CA PRO A 16 1.16 15.02 2.94
C PRO A 16 0.96 14.40 1.57
N MET A 17 1.12 15.20 0.53
CA MET A 17 0.98 14.72 -0.85
C MET A 17 1.92 13.54 -1.13
N SER A 18 3.07 13.51 -0.46
CA SER A 18 4.02 12.40 -0.63
C SER A 18 3.42 11.04 -0.29
N TYR A 19 2.47 10.97 0.65
CA TYR A 19 1.80 9.71 0.98
C TYR A 19 1.02 9.20 -0.22
N PHE A 20 0.34 10.10 -0.94
CA PHE A 20 -0.43 9.70 -2.12
C PHE A 20 0.48 9.33 -3.29
N ILE A 21 1.62 10.00 -3.42
CA ILE A 21 2.60 9.67 -4.45
C ILE A 21 3.14 8.26 -4.23
N VAL A 22 3.56 7.95 -3.01
CA VAL A 22 4.07 6.62 -2.69
C VAL A 22 2.96 5.57 -2.77
N GLY A 23 1.76 5.90 -2.27
CA GLY A 23 0.62 4.99 -2.34
C GLY A 23 0.25 4.64 -3.77
N ASN A 24 0.22 5.64 -4.66
CA ASN A 24 -0.06 5.41 -6.07
C ASN A 24 1.05 4.59 -6.73
N PHE A 25 2.29 4.83 -6.37
CA PHE A 25 3.42 4.02 -6.85
C PHE A 25 3.24 2.57 -6.43
N MET A 26 2.89 2.32 -5.16
CA MET A 26 2.67 0.97 -4.64
C MET A 26 1.49 0.30 -5.33
N GLU A 27 0.45 1.06 -5.66
CA GLU A 27 -0.69 0.54 -6.41
C GLU A 27 -0.24 0.04 -7.79
N CYS A 28 0.58 0.83 -8.48
CA CYS A 28 1.12 0.43 -9.78
C CYS A 28 2.00 -0.81 -9.67
N VAL A 29 2.84 -0.87 -8.64
CA VAL A 29 3.69 -2.04 -8.40
C VAL A 29 2.83 -3.28 -8.18
N GLY A 30 1.73 -3.14 -7.42
CA GLY A 30 0.80 -4.24 -7.20
C GLY A 30 0.18 -4.76 -8.48
N VAL A 31 -0.19 -3.84 -9.40
CA VAL A 31 -0.72 -4.23 -10.70
C VAL A 31 0.32 -5.01 -11.50
N LEU A 32 1.56 -4.55 -11.51
CA LEU A 32 2.64 -5.23 -12.22
C LEU A 32 2.89 -6.62 -11.66
N LEU A 33 2.86 -6.74 -10.34
CA LEU A 33 3.04 -8.02 -9.67
C LEU A 33 1.89 -8.98 -10.02
N LYS A 34 0.65 -8.49 -10.01
CA LYS A 34 -0.53 -9.29 -10.34
C LYS A 34 -0.43 -9.85 -11.75
N ASN A 35 0.13 -9.08 -12.66
CA ASN A 35 0.29 -9.47 -14.06
C ASN A 35 1.60 -10.22 -14.33
N LYS A 36 2.30 -10.60 -13.26
CA LYS A 36 3.54 -11.39 -13.33
C LYS A 36 4.68 -10.70 -14.06
N LEU A 37 4.65 -9.37 -14.05
CA LEU A 37 5.72 -8.57 -14.64
C LEU A 37 6.83 -8.28 -13.65
N LEU A 38 6.59 -8.52 -12.36
CA LEU A 38 7.57 -8.37 -11.28
C LEU A 38 7.53 -9.58 -10.37
N ASP A 39 8.67 -9.88 -9.76
CA ASP A 39 8.78 -10.94 -8.76
C ASP A 39 8.63 -10.33 -7.36
N ALA A 40 7.78 -10.94 -6.53
CA ALA A 40 7.54 -10.48 -5.17
C ALA A 40 8.83 -10.46 -4.33
N SER A 41 9.76 -11.39 -4.59
CA SER A 41 11.02 -11.42 -3.85
C SER A 41 11.86 -10.18 -4.12
N LEU A 42 11.83 -9.68 -5.34
CA LEU A 42 12.57 -8.47 -5.69
C LEU A 42 11.97 -7.26 -4.99
N ILE A 43 10.64 -7.16 -4.98
CA ILE A 43 9.95 -6.04 -4.35
C ILE A 43 10.23 -6.01 -2.84
N SER A 44 10.20 -7.15 -2.18
CA SER A 44 10.43 -7.21 -0.73
C SER A 44 11.84 -6.80 -0.34
N GLN A 45 12.80 -6.90 -1.26
CA GLN A 45 14.17 -6.48 -1.02
C GLN A 45 14.38 -4.99 -1.24
N LEU A 46 13.58 -4.37 -2.10
CA LEU A 46 13.79 -2.99 -2.52
C LEU A 46 12.92 -1.98 -1.79
N VAL A 47 11.79 -2.40 -1.24
CA VAL A 47 10.79 -1.49 -0.71
C VAL A 47 10.27 -1.97 0.62
N THR A 48 10.06 -1.04 1.57
CA THR A 48 9.46 -1.33 2.86
C THR A 48 7.94 -1.32 2.74
N VAL A 49 7.42 -2.26 1.95
CA VAL A 49 6.00 -2.32 1.58
C VAL A 49 5.12 -2.50 2.80
N THR A 50 5.47 -3.44 3.68
CA THR A 50 4.63 -3.78 4.82
C THR A 50 4.50 -2.61 5.80
N ASP A 51 5.61 -1.95 6.09
CA ASP A 51 5.59 -0.80 7.01
C ASP A 51 4.75 0.34 6.45
N PHE A 52 4.91 0.61 5.16
CA PHE A 52 4.17 1.71 4.54
C PHE A 52 2.68 1.42 4.47
N TRP A 53 2.30 0.19 4.15
CA TRP A 53 0.91 -0.21 4.14
C TRP A 53 0.29 -0.06 5.53
N GLU A 54 0.98 -0.53 6.57
CA GLU A 54 0.48 -0.46 7.93
C GLU A 54 0.30 0.97 8.40
N LYS A 55 1.18 1.88 7.99
CA LYS A 55 1.05 3.30 8.30
C LYS A 55 -0.13 3.94 7.58
N MET A 56 -0.37 3.54 6.33
CA MET A 56 -1.45 4.11 5.53
C MET A 56 -2.79 3.45 5.74
N LYS A 57 -2.82 2.29 6.38
CA LYS A 57 -4.05 1.50 6.50
C LYS A 57 -5.24 2.27 7.08
N PRO A 58 -5.09 3.01 8.19
CA PRO A 58 -6.24 3.77 8.73
C PRO A 58 -6.75 4.79 7.73
N LEU A 59 -5.85 5.46 7.01
CA LEU A 59 -6.23 6.44 5.99
C LEU A 59 -6.97 5.76 4.84
N ILE A 60 -6.45 4.63 4.37
CA ILE A 60 -7.06 3.90 3.25
C ILE A 60 -8.45 3.40 3.64
N GLU A 61 -8.60 2.86 4.84
CA GLU A 61 -9.90 2.38 5.31
C GLU A 61 -10.90 3.52 5.43
N GLY A 62 -10.46 4.69 5.91
CA GLY A 62 -11.28 5.87 6.00
C GLY A 62 -11.77 6.33 4.63
N ILE A 63 -10.88 6.36 3.65
CA ILE A 63 -11.24 6.76 2.28
C ILE A 63 -12.21 5.75 1.67
N ARG A 64 -11.96 4.45 1.85
CA ARG A 64 -12.84 3.41 1.34
C ARG A 64 -14.25 3.57 1.89
N LYS A 65 -14.35 3.89 3.15
CA LYS A 65 -15.65 4.07 3.81
C LYS A 65 -16.37 5.32 3.30
N GLU A 66 -15.68 6.45 3.21
CA GLU A 66 -16.29 7.71 2.76
C GLU A 66 -16.69 7.66 1.30
N GLU A 67 -15.87 7.08 0.45
CA GLU A 67 -16.13 7.02 -1.00
C GLU A 67 -16.93 5.78 -1.38
N HIS A 68 -17.30 4.95 -0.42
CA HIS A 68 -18.00 3.68 -0.67
C HIS A 68 -17.29 2.83 -1.71
N SER A 69 -15.95 2.83 -1.65
CA SER A 69 -15.13 2.10 -2.62
C SER A 69 -14.19 1.16 -1.90
N GLN A 70 -14.50 -0.13 -1.92
CA GLN A 70 -13.63 -1.15 -1.35
C GLN A 70 -12.42 -1.42 -2.22
N SER A 71 -12.44 -0.99 -3.46
CA SER A 71 -11.34 -1.22 -4.40
C SER A 71 -10.25 -0.14 -4.33
N TYR A 72 -10.43 0.90 -3.50
CA TYR A 72 -9.42 1.94 -3.35
C TYR A 72 -8.12 1.31 -2.85
N TYR A 73 -7.05 1.43 -3.61
CA TYR A 73 -5.73 0.85 -3.33
C TYR A 73 -5.77 -0.68 -3.15
N GLU A 74 -6.65 -1.36 -3.90
CA GLU A 74 -6.75 -2.82 -3.82
C GLU A 74 -5.45 -3.52 -4.25
N TRP A 75 -4.74 -2.95 -5.20
CA TRP A 75 -3.49 -3.55 -5.69
C TRP A 75 -2.32 -3.30 -4.75
N PHE A 76 -2.34 -2.19 -4.01
CA PHE A 76 -1.39 -1.95 -2.93
C PHE A 76 -1.62 -3.00 -1.83
N GLU A 77 -2.87 -3.26 -1.48
CA GLU A 77 -3.22 -4.30 -0.51
C GLU A 77 -2.79 -5.68 -0.99
N TYR A 78 -3.02 -5.97 -2.27
CA TYR A 78 -2.56 -7.21 -2.88
C TYR A 78 -1.05 -7.36 -2.76
N LEU A 79 -0.31 -6.31 -3.05
CA LEU A 79 1.14 -6.28 -2.94
C LEU A 79 1.57 -6.57 -1.50
N TYR A 80 0.94 -5.91 -0.53
CA TYR A 80 1.23 -6.11 0.88
C TYR A 80 1.03 -7.59 1.28
N ASN A 81 -0.09 -8.16 0.87
CA ASN A 81 -0.41 -9.55 1.23
C ASN A 81 0.59 -10.52 0.61
N GLU A 82 1.02 -10.28 -0.62
CA GLU A 82 1.98 -11.16 -1.28
C GLU A 82 3.37 -11.05 -0.64
N VAL A 83 3.79 -9.86 -0.27
CA VAL A 83 5.05 -9.67 0.44
C VAL A 83 5.02 -10.36 1.80
N LYS A 84 3.90 -10.24 2.52
CA LYS A 84 3.74 -10.90 3.83
C LYS A 84 3.81 -12.41 3.72
N LYS A 85 3.17 -12.98 2.72
CA LYS A 85 3.24 -14.43 2.49
C LYS A 85 4.68 -14.87 2.28
N ARG A 86 5.43 -14.11 1.47
CA ARG A 86 6.80 -14.45 1.18
C ARG A 86 7.69 -14.36 2.40
N GLU A 87 7.52 -13.32 3.21
CA GLU A 87 8.27 -13.17 4.46
C GLU A 87 8.01 -14.35 5.40
N LYS A 88 6.74 -14.77 5.51
CA LYS A 88 6.35 -15.89 6.35
C LYS A 88 7.01 -17.19 5.86
N ASN A 89 7.00 -17.42 4.55
CA ASN A 89 7.60 -18.60 3.96
C ASN A 89 9.10 -18.65 4.19
N LEU A 90 9.78 -17.51 4.08
CA LEU A 90 11.22 -17.43 4.32
C LEU A 90 11.55 -17.74 5.78
N ARG A 91 10.77 -17.22 6.73
CA ARG A 91 10.98 -17.52 8.15
C ARG A 91 10.80 -18.99 8.44
N GLN A 92 9.81 -19.64 7.82
CA GLN A 92 9.57 -21.06 8.02
C GLN A 92 10.70 -21.91 7.46
N SER A 93 11.32 -21.49 6.34
CA SER A 93 12.41 -22.24 5.73
C SER A 93 13.72 -22.09 6.50
N GLU A 94 13.85 -21.05 7.31
CA GLU A 94 15.05 -20.84 8.14
C GLU A 94 15.02 -21.64 9.43
N THR A 95 13.88 -22.14 9.82
CA THR A 95 13.74 -23.01 10.99
C THR A 95 13.75 -24.47 10.56
#